data_4a5b5f7091198dce197f4f249432518d
#
_entry.id   4a5b5f7091198dce197f4f249432518d
#
_cell.length_a   1.000
_cell.length_b   1.000
_cell.length_c   1.000
_cell.angle_alpha   90.00
_cell.angle_beta   90.00
_cell.angle_gamma   90.00
#
_symmetry.space_group_name_H-M   'P 1'
#
loop_
_entity.id
_entity.type
_entity.pdbx_description
1 polymer ?
#
loop_
_entity_poly.entity_id
_entity_poly.type
_entity_poly.pdbx_seq_one_letter_code
_entity_poly.pdbx_strand_id
1 'polypeptide(L)'
;MIKNLFLFLTLFTVLPLQANTVESILENGMKIIVREDHRAPVVASQVWYRIGSTYEYDGITGVSHVLEHMMFKGTKKLKPGDFSEIIAANGGSDNAFTSHDFTGYHQRIASDRLEICLELEADRMRNVIFLQEEFNKELAVVQEERRWRVDNKPKSKLFEQFYATAFLSSPKRIPVIGWMGDLESLEMKDAADWYQQ
;
A
#
# COMPACT_ATOMS: atom_id res chain seq x y z
N MET A 1 45.00 34.81 45.59
CA MET A 1 44.43 33.43 45.61
C MET A 1 43.57 33.26 44.40
N ILE A 2 44.09 32.66 43.35
CA ILE A 2 43.35 32.42 42.08
C ILE A 2 42.83 30.98 42.17
N LYS A 3 41.50 30.81 42.24
CA LYS A 3 40.85 29.50 42.21
C LYS A 3 40.76 29.04 40.75
N ASN A 4 41.50 28.00 40.39
CA ASN A 4 41.41 27.33 39.11
C ASN A 4 40.08 26.52 39.05
N LEU A 5 39.15 26.97 38.19
CA LEU A 5 37.95 26.26 37.84
C LEU A 5 38.29 25.32 36.68
N PHE A 6 38.44 24.02 36.97
CA PHE A 6 38.56 22.97 35.96
C PHE A 6 37.19 22.67 35.37
N LEU A 7 36.97 23.11 34.15
CA LEU A 7 35.77 22.79 33.33
C LEU A 7 35.98 21.39 32.73
N PHE A 8 35.33 20.37 33.26
CA PHE A 8 35.30 19.04 32.65
C PHE A 8 34.37 19.07 31.45
N LEU A 9 34.91 19.13 30.23
CA LEU A 9 34.17 18.98 28.97
C LEU A 9 33.98 17.48 28.71
N THR A 10 32.84 16.92 29.06
CA THR A 10 32.45 15.54 28.70
C THR A 10 32.09 15.51 27.21
N LEU A 11 33.01 14.99 26.39
CA LEU A 11 32.80 14.74 24.97
C LEU A 11 31.85 13.53 24.83
N PHE A 12 30.56 13.78 24.60
CA PHE A 12 29.61 12.72 24.20
C PHE A 12 29.93 12.33 22.76
N THR A 13 30.67 11.25 22.56
CA THR A 13 30.79 10.62 21.26
C THR A 13 29.44 9.94 20.91
N VAL A 14 28.64 10.59 20.09
CA VAL A 14 27.46 9.95 19.46
C VAL A 14 28.02 8.99 18.43
N LEU A 15 28.08 7.70 18.78
CA LEU A 15 28.35 6.65 17.80
C LEU A 15 27.14 6.63 16.84
N PRO A 16 27.35 6.73 15.52
CA PRO A 16 26.26 6.57 14.58
C PRO A 16 25.70 5.17 14.72
N LEU A 17 24.43 5.06 15.15
CA LEU A 17 23.69 3.82 15.12
C LEU A 17 23.43 3.50 13.64
N GLN A 18 24.34 2.77 13.02
CA GLN A 18 24.18 2.32 11.63
C GLN A 18 23.19 1.15 11.64
N ALA A 19 21.94 1.42 11.31
CA ALA A 19 20.97 0.35 11.10
C ALA A 19 21.44 -0.48 9.90
N ASN A 20 21.78 -1.74 10.15
CA ASN A 20 22.19 -2.67 9.09
C ASN A 20 20.97 -2.93 8.18
N THR A 21 21.10 -2.54 6.91
CA THR A 21 20.12 -2.89 5.88
C THR A 21 20.71 -4.03 5.06
N VAL A 22 19.99 -5.14 5.00
CA VAL A 22 20.34 -6.31 4.18
C VAL A 22 19.39 -6.39 3.02
N GLU A 23 19.92 -6.58 1.83
CA GLU A 23 19.15 -6.77 0.60
C GLU A 23 19.45 -8.16 0.02
N SER A 24 18.41 -8.84 -0.48
CA SER A 24 18.52 -10.09 -1.21
C SER A 24 17.48 -10.15 -2.33
N ILE A 25 17.72 -11.04 -3.29
CA ILE A 25 16.78 -11.28 -4.39
C ILE A 25 16.46 -12.78 -4.39
N LEU A 26 15.19 -13.12 -4.37
CA LEU A 26 14.72 -14.49 -4.47
C LEU A 26 14.83 -14.99 -5.94
N GLU A 27 14.75 -16.30 -6.13
CA GLU A 27 14.82 -16.93 -7.47
C GLU A 27 13.73 -16.42 -8.42
N ASN A 28 12.57 -16.02 -7.89
CA ASN A 28 11.46 -15.44 -8.67
C ASN A 28 11.65 -13.93 -8.98
N GLY A 29 12.80 -13.33 -8.62
CA GLY A 29 13.11 -11.94 -8.85
C GLY A 29 12.59 -10.98 -7.77
N MET A 30 11.89 -11.46 -6.75
CA MET A 30 11.40 -10.62 -5.65
C MET A 30 12.58 -10.08 -4.82
N LYS A 31 12.65 -8.76 -4.69
CA LYS A 31 13.65 -8.10 -3.85
C LYS A 31 13.17 -8.04 -2.41
N ILE A 32 13.99 -8.53 -1.50
CA ILE A 32 13.77 -8.45 -0.05
C ILE A 32 14.73 -7.43 0.54
N ILE A 33 14.21 -6.53 1.36
CA ILE A 33 14.96 -5.53 2.11
C ILE A 33 14.63 -5.72 3.59
N VAL A 34 15.62 -6.03 4.38
CA VAL A 34 15.49 -6.16 5.84
C VAL A 34 16.32 -5.08 6.52
N ARG A 35 15.66 -4.31 7.37
CA ARG A 35 16.31 -3.31 8.22
C ARG A 35 16.04 -3.63 9.68
N GLU A 36 17.10 -3.95 10.41
CA GLU A 36 17.01 -4.24 11.83
C GLU A 36 16.82 -2.97 12.66
N ASP A 37 15.86 -3.04 13.59
CA ASP A 37 15.64 -2.00 14.60
C ASP A 37 15.17 -2.66 15.91
N HIS A 38 16.05 -2.72 16.89
CA HIS A 38 15.81 -3.42 18.17
C HIS A 38 15.23 -2.52 19.27
N ARG A 39 14.75 -1.33 18.96
CA ARG A 39 14.18 -0.39 19.95
C ARG A 39 12.84 -0.87 20.54
N ALA A 40 12.12 -1.72 19.83
CA ALA A 40 10.85 -2.30 20.27
C ALA A 40 10.65 -3.70 19.65
N PRO A 41 9.95 -4.64 20.32
CA PRO A 41 9.69 -5.98 19.82
C PRO A 41 8.52 -6.01 18.82
N VAL A 42 8.60 -5.17 17.80
CA VAL A 42 7.59 -5.06 16.73
C VAL A 42 8.25 -5.13 15.35
N VAL A 43 7.50 -5.59 14.38
CA VAL A 43 7.91 -5.60 12.98
C VAL A 43 6.89 -4.85 12.12
N ALA A 44 7.38 -4.11 11.12
CA ALA A 44 6.61 -3.57 10.03
C ALA A 44 6.93 -4.40 8.79
N SER A 45 6.00 -5.26 8.38
CA SER A 45 6.07 -6.01 7.12
C SER A 45 5.43 -5.18 6.02
N GLN A 46 6.05 -5.14 4.84
CA GLN A 46 5.54 -4.39 3.70
C GLN A 46 5.75 -5.18 2.42
N VAL A 47 4.73 -5.24 1.58
CA VAL A 47 4.81 -5.76 0.21
C VAL A 47 4.47 -4.64 -0.76
N TRP A 48 5.35 -4.41 -1.73
CA TRP A 48 5.23 -3.34 -2.70
C TRP A 48 5.14 -3.92 -4.10
N TYR A 49 4.04 -3.62 -4.78
CA TYR A 49 3.84 -3.94 -6.18
C TYR A 49 4.17 -2.72 -7.02
N ARG A 50 4.97 -2.92 -8.06
CA ARG A 50 5.33 -1.85 -9.01
C ARG A 50 4.21 -1.66 -10.02
N ILE A 51 3.01 -1.32 -9.53
CA ILE A 51 1.79 -1.12 -10.28
C ILE A 51 0.96 -0.01 -9.62
N GLY A 52 0.39 0.89 -10.40
CA GLY A 52 -0.43 2.01 -9.94
C GLY A 52 -1.02 2.76 -11.13
N SER A 53 -1.58 3.95 -10.91
CA SER A 53 -2.35 4.64 -11.96
C SER A 53 -1.56 5.01 -13.22
N THR A 54 -0.22 5.08 -13.18
CA THR A 54 0.58 5.35 -14.38
C THR A 54 0.67 4.17 -15.35
N TYR A 55 0.30 2.99 -14.90
CA TYR A 55 0.25 1.78 -15.74
C TYR A 55 -1.14 1.54 -16.34
N GLU A 56 -2.14 2.29 -15.88
CA GLU A 56 -3.51 2.21 -16.36
C GLU A 56 -3.68 2.93 -17.70
N TYR A 57 -4.75 2.61 -18.42
CA TYR A 57 -5.14 3.27 -19.66
C TYR A 57 -6.61 3.69 -19.62
N ASP A 58 -6.99 4.60 -20.53
CA ASP A 58 -8.35 5.12 -20.62
C ASP A 58 -9.36 3.96 -20.79
N GLY A 59 -10.42 3.97 -20.02
CA GLY A 59 -11.44 2.93 -19.95
C GLY A 59 -11.35 2.02 -18.72
N ILE A 60 -10.17 1.92 -18.09
CA ILE A 60 -10.00 1.14 -16.84
C ILE A 60 -9.27 1.93 -15.73
N THR A 61 -9.26 3.27 -15.82
CA THR A 61 -8.58 4.06 -14.79
C THR A 61 -9.21 3.85 -13.41
N GLY A 62 -8.36 3.75 -12.39
CA GLY A 62 -8.77 3.40 -11.03
C GLY A 62 -8.77 1.91 -10.74
N VAL A 63 -8.47 1.04 -11.73
CA VAL A 63 -8.44 -0.41 -11.53
C VAL A 63 -7.43 -0.84 -10.48
N SER A 64 -6.27 -0.18 -10.37
CA SER A 64 -5.27 -0.47 -9.32
C SER A 64 -5.82 -0.21 -7.92
N HIS A 65 -6.59 0.86 -7.75
CA HIS A 65 -7.21 1.21 -6.48
C HIS A 65 -8.38 0.27 -6.15
N VAL A 66 -9.21 -0.09 -7.15
CA VAL A 66 -10.26 -1.11 -6.96
C VAL A 66 -9.64 -2.46 -6.62
N LEU A 67 -8.53 -2.85 -7.28
CA LEU A 67 -7.81 -4.07 -6.95
C LEU A 67 -7.25 -4.03 -5.52
N GLU A 68 -6.72 -2.90 -5.06
CA GLU A 68 -6.30 -2.74 -3.66
C GLU A 68 -7.41 -3.15 -2.70
N HIS A 69 -8.64 -2.66 -2.91
CA HIS A 69 -9.81 -3.05 -2.12
C HIS A 69 -10.14 -4.54 -2.23
N MET A 70 -10.11 -5.07 -3.46
CA MET A 70 -10.42 -6.49 -3.70
C MET A 70 -9.40 -7.44 -3.07
N MET A 71 -8.17 -7.02 -2.85
CA MET A 71 -7.13 -7.81 -2.18
C MET A 71 -7.47 -8.16 -0.71
N PHE A 72 -8.47 -7.52 -0.11
CA PHE A 72 -8.99 -7.84 1.23
C PHE A 72 -10.29 -8.66 1.20
N LYS A 73 -10.79 -9.04 0.01
CA LYS A 73 -12.09 -9.70 -0.16
C LYS A 73 -12.04 -11.23 -0.26
N GLY A 74 -10.92 -11.79 0.18
CA GLY A 74 -10.77 -13.21 0.38
C GLY A 74 -9.90 -13.92 -0.66
N THR A 75 -9.52 -15.11 -0.27
CA THR A 75 -8.69 -16.03 -1.05
C THR A 75 -9.36 -17.41 -1.06
N LYS A 76 -8.67 -18.40 -1.63
CA LYS A 76 -9.13 -19.80 -1.51
C LYS A 76 -9.19 -20.32 -0.07
N LYS A 77 -8.45 -19.67 0.87
CA LYS A 77 -8.38 -20.06 2.27
C LYS A 77 -9.13 -19.12 3.21
N LEU A 78 -9.29 -17.85 2.82
CA LEU A 78 -9.80 -16.78 3.65
C LEU A 78 -11.11 -16.23 3.10
N LYS A 79 -12.05 -15.92 3.96
CA LYS A 79 -13.27 -15.16 3.61
C LYS A 79 -12.97 -13.65 3.54
N PRO A 80 -13.88 -12.85 2.95
CA PRO A 80 -13.78 -11.40 3.02
C PRO A 80 -13.63 -10.89 4.45
N GLY A 81 -12.58 -10.10 4.72
CA GLY A 81 -12.29 -9.54 6.03
C GLY A 81 -11.40 -10.38 6.93
N ASP A 82 -11.29 -11.71 6.73
CA ASP A 82 -10.50 -12.61 7.58
C ASP A 82 -9.03 -12.14 7.70
N PHE A 83 -8.44 -11.59 6.65
CA PHE A 83 -7.06 -11.09 6.67
C PHE A 83 -6.86 -10.08 7.82
N SER A 84 -7.66 -9.03 7.83
CA SER A 84 -7.56 -7.98 8.86
C SER A 84 -7.97 -8.48 10.25
N GLU A 85 -8.96 -9.38 10.32
CA GLU A 85 -9.37 -10.00 11.59
C GLU A 85 -8.25 -10.85 12.20
N ILE A 86 -7.54 -11.64 11.39
CA ILE A 86 -6.39 -12.45 11.87
C ILE A 86 -5.27 -11.54 12.36
N ILE A 87 -4.93 -10.49 11.62
CA ILE A 87 -3.89 -9.52 12.03
C ILE A 87 -4.30 -8.84 13.35
N ALA A 88 -5.54 -8.37 13.47
CA ALA A 88 -6.05 -7.72 14.68
C ALA A 88 -6.10 -8.68 15.89
N ALA A 89 -6.53 -9.93 15.69
CA ALA A 89 -6.56 -10.96 16.73
C ALA A 89 -5.15 -11.29 17.26
N ASN A 90 -4.10 -11.05 16.46
CA ASN A 90 -2.70 -11.19 16.88
C ASN A 90 -2.07 -9.86 17.35
N GLY A 91 -2.89 -8.85 17.67
CA GLY A 91 -2.45 -7.56 18.21
C GLY A 91 -1.79 -6.65 17.18
N GLY A 92 -1.96 -6.94 15.90
CA GLY A 92 -1.43 -6.16 14.79
C GLY A 92 -2.43 -5.17 14.20
N SER A 93 -1.98 -4.46 13.20
CA SER A 93 -2.80 -3.63 12.31
C SER A 93 -2.28 -3.74 10.89
N ASP A 94 -3.17 -3.64 9.92
CA ASP A 94 -2.86 -3.68 8.50
C ASP A 94 -3.48 -2.48 7.78
N ASN A 95 -2.93 -2.15 6.62
CA ASN A 95 -3.49 -1.16 5.71
C ASN A 95 -2.83 -1.32 4.33
N ALA A 96 -3.38 -0.61 3.35
CA ALA A 96 -2.82 -0.52 2.01
C ALA A 96 -2.95 0.90 1.46
N PHE A 97 -2.29 1.17 0.37
CA PHE A 97 -2.41 2.41 -0.39
C PHE A 97 -1.96 2.22 -1.82
N THR A 98 -2.65 2.86 -2.73
CA THR A 98 -2.28 2.96 -4.15
C THR A 98 -1.72 4.34 -4.44
N SER A 99 -0.67 4.40 -5.26
CA SER A 99 -0.05 5.61 -5.77
C SER A 99 -0.01 5.60 -7.30
N HIS A 100 0.69 6.57 -7.88
CA HIS A 100 0.89 6.60 -9.34
C HIS A 100 1.71 5.40 -9.84
N ASP A 101 2.82 5.07 -9.16
CA ASP A 101 3.83 4.13 -9.66
C ASP A 101 3.86 2.80 -8.88
N PHE A 102 3.13 2.70 -7.76
CA PHE A 102 3.15 1.51 -6.90
C PHE A 102 1.89 1.38 -6.05
N THR A 103 1.61 0.16 -5.61
CA THR A 103 0.63 -0.18 -4.58
C THR A 103 1.35 -0.89 -3.45
N GLY A 104 1.16 -0.44 -2.22
CA GLY A 104 1.82 -0.98 -1.02
C GLY A 104 0.82 -1.53 -0.03
N TYR A 105 1.13 -2.70 0.52
CA TYR A 105 0.40 -3.32 1.62
C TYR A 105 1.33 -3.41 2.82
N HIS A 106 0.84 -3.11 4.01
CA HIS A 106 1.69 -3.13 5.19
C HIS A 106 0.95 -3.61 6.43
N GLN A 107 1.69 -4.31 7.29
CA GLN A 107 1.24 -4.76 8.60
C GLN A 107 2.22 -4.30 9.66
N ARG A 108 1.69 -4.04 10.86
CA ARG A 108 2.48 -3.88 12.08
C ARG A 108 2.02 -4.93 13.06
N ILE A 109 2.96 -5.70 13.61
CA ILE A 109 2.65 -6.81 14.49
C ILE A 109 3.85 -7.04 15.45
N ALA A 110 3.65 -7.79 16.53
CA ALA A 110 4.75 -8.24 17.38
C ALA A 110 5.74 -9.08 16.58
N SER A 111 7.04 -8.94 16.85
CA SER A 111 8.11 -9.57 16.06
C SER A 111 8.05 -11.11 16.03
N ASP A 112 7.53 -11.73 17.09
CA ASP A 112 7.30 -13.18 17.18
C ASP A 112 6.09 -13.68 16.36
N ARG A 113 5.36 -12.76 15.71
CA ARG A 113 4.18 -13.03 14.88
C ARG A 113 4.38 -12.68 13.40
N LEU A 114 5.61 -12.37 12.98
CA LEU A 114 5.92 -12.01 11.58
C LEU A 114 5.50 -13.10 10.59
N GLU A 115 5.63 -14.37 10.96
CA GLU A 115 5.27 -15.51 10.11
C GLU A 115 3.82 -15.43 9.62
N ILE A 116 2.90 -15.00 10.49
CA ILE A 116 1.47 -14.81 10.14
C ILE A 116 1.33 -13.81 8.99
N CYS A 117 2.04 -12.67 9.05
CA CYS A 117 2.00 -11.68 7.98
C CYS A 117 2.51 -12.27 6.65
N LEU A 118 3.62 -13.01 6.71
CA LEU A 118 4.23 -13.60 5.51
C LEU A 118 3.34 -14.66 4.88
N GLU A 119 2.69 -15.50 5.68
CA GLU A 119 1.72 -16.51 5.19
C GLU A 119 0.50 -15.86 4.54
N LEU A 120 -0.08 -14.84 5.17
CA LEU A 120 -1.25 -14.12 4.68
C LEU A 120 -0.91 -13.37 3.37
N GLU A 121 0.25 -12.71 3.31
CA GLU A 121 0.70 -12.01 2.11
C GLU A 121 0.98 -12.97 0.96
N ALA A 122 1.63 -14.10 1.23
CA ALA A 122 1.92 -15.12 0.21
C ALA A 122 0.62 -15.73 -0.36
N ASP A 123 -0.38 -15.95 0.49
CA ASP A 123 -1.69 -16.44 0.06
C ASP A 123 -2.42 -15.40 -0.80
N ARG A 124 -2.49 -14.16 -0.35
CA ARG A 124 -3.11 -13.05 -1.08
C ARG A 124 -2.42 -12.77 -2.43
N MET A 125 -1.11 -12.89 -2.50
CA MET A 125 -0.33 -12.69 -3.73
C MET A 125 -0.70 -13.69 -4.85
N ARG A 126 -1.25 -14.85 -4.52
CA ARG A 126 -1.48 -15.95 -5.47
C ARG A 126 -2.91 -16.45 -5.57
N ASN A 127 -3.73 -16.19 -4.56
CA ASN A 127 -4.97 -16.94 -4.39
C ASN A 127 -6.21 -16.06 -4.17
N VAL A 128 -6.15 -14.75 -4.49
CA VAL A 128 -7.34 -13.88 -4.43
C VAL A 128 -8.47 -14.47 -5.28
N ILE A 129 -9.68 -14.48 -4.74
CA ILE A 129 -10.90 -14.87 -5.44
C ILE A 129 -11.71 -13.63 -5.74
N PHE A 130 -12.04 -13.45 -7.01
CA PHE A 130 -12.93 -12.38 -7.44
C PHE A 130 -14.38 -12.88 -7.42
N LEU A 131 -15.18 -12.36 -6.47
CA LEU A 131 -16.61 -12.59 -6.39
C LEU A 131 -17.34 -11.36 -6.90
N GLN A 132 -18.28 -11.54 -7.83
CA GLN A 132 -19.02 -10.44 -8.44
C GLN A 132 -19.75 -9.57 -7.41
N GLU A 133 -20.29 -10.19 -6.37
CA GLU A 133 -20.98 -9.46 -5.30
C GLU A 133 -20.01 -8.55 -4.51
N GLU A 134 -18.83 -9.04 -4.15
CA GLU A 134 -17.82 -8.27 -3.43
C GLU A 134 -17.24 -7.17 -4.32
N PHE A 135 -16.98 -7.47 -5.60
CA PHE A 135 -16.55 -6.46 -6.56
C PHE A 135 -17.55 -5.31 -6.68
N ASN A 136 -18.83 -5.61 -6.84
CA ASN A 136 -19.87 -4.58 -6.95
C ASN A 136 -19.94 -3.69 -5.68
N LYS A 137 -19.78 -4.31 -4.49
CA LYS A 137 -19.75 -3.55 -3.22
C LYS A 137 -18.53 -2.61 -3.18
N GLU A 138 -17.35 -3.14 -3.47
CA GLU A 138 -16.13 -2.34 -3.39
C GLU A 138 -16.06 -1.26 -4.48
N LEU A 139 -16.50 -1.56 -5.68
CA LEU A 139 -16.61 -0.55 -6.73
C LEU A 139 -17.53 0.61 -6.30
N ALA A 140 -18.66 0.32 -5.67
CA ALA A 140 -19.55 1.35 -5.12
C ALA A 140 -18.88 2.16 -4.00
N VAL A 141 -18.08 1.51 -3.13
CA VAL A 141 -17.28 2.18 -2.10
C VAL A 141 -16.25 3.12 -2.73
N VAL A 142 -15.50 2.67 -3.75
CA VAL A 142 -14.50 3.50 -4.45
C VAL A 142 -15.16 4.69 -5.16
N GLN A 143 -16.32 4.48 -5.80
CA GLN A 143 -17.09 5.57 -6.42
C GLN A 143 -17.52 6.61 -5.38
N GLU A 144 -18.00 6.18 -4.19
CA GLU A 144 -18.39 7.09 -3.12
C GLU A 144 -17.17 7.80 -2.50
N GLU A 145 -16.07 7.09 -2.34
CA GLU A 145 -14.80 7.66 -1.90
C GLU A 145 -14.32 8.76 -2.87
N ARG A 146 -14.44 8.53 -4.20
CA ARG A 146 -14.13 9.54 -5.20
C ARG A 146 -15.02 10.77 -5.04
N ARG A 147 -16.34 10.59 -4.86
CA ARG A 147 -17.26 11.71 -4.61
C ARG A 147 -16.82 12.52 -3.39
N TRP A 148 -16.50 11.83 -2.32
CA TRP A 148 -16.09 12.47 -1.06
C TRP A 148 -14.71 13.12 -1.11
N ARG A 149 -13.72 12.49 -1.76
CA ARG A 149 -12.33 12.98 -1.80
C ARG A 149 -12.09 14.03 -2.89
N VAL A 150 -12.80 13.93 -4.02
CA VAL A 150 -12.56 14.74 -5.21
C VAL A 150 -13.78 15.58 -5.60
N ASP A 151 -14.90 14.95 -5.95
CA ASP A 151 -16.00 15.62 -6.63
C ASP A 151 -16.68 16.67 -5.75
N ASN A 152 -16.81 16.40 -4.45
CA ASN A 152 -17.39 17.30 -3.45
C ASN A 152 -16.36 18.29 -2.85
N LYS A 153 -15.09 18.28 -3.32
CA LYS A 153 -14.04 19.18 -2.83
C LYS A 153 -13.50 20.05 -3.96
N PRO A 154 -13.87 21.34 -4.03
CA PRO A 154 -13.45 22.22 -5.13
C PRO A 154 -11.94 22.28 -5.34
N LYS A 155 -11.14 22.24 -4.26
CA LYS A 155 -9.69 22.23 -4.33
C LYS A 155 -9.16 20.95 -4.98
N SER A 156 -9.67 19.77 -4.59
CA SER A 156 -9.25 18.49 -5.17
C SER A 156 -9.61 18.41 -6.65
N LYS A 157 -10.82 18.85 -7.01
CA LYS A 157 -11.26 18.91 -8.39
C LYS A 157 -10.42 19.86 -9.24
N LEU A 158 -10.02 21.00 -8.70
CA LEU A 158 -9.09 21.92 -9.38
C LEU A 158 -7.75 21.25 -9.65
N PHE A 159 -7.17 20.57 -8.65
CA PHE A 159 -5.90 19.87 -8.83
C PHE A 159 -6.00 18.73 -9.84
N GLU A 160 -7.07 17.95 -9.81
CA GLU A 160 -7.32 16.90 -10.80
C GLU A 160 -7.32 17.47 -12.23
N GLN A 161 -8.06 18.55 -12.48
CA GLN A 161 -8.09 19.23 -13.78
C GLN A 161 -6.73 19.83 -14.15
N PHE A 162 -6.01 20.38 -13.17
CA PHE A 162 -4.66 20.89 -13.38
C PHE A 162 -3.71 19.78 -13.83
N TYR A 163 -3.69 18.62 -13.15
CA TYR A 163 -2.85 17.48 -13.53
C TYR A 163 -3.25 16.93 -14.90
N ALA A 164 -4.54 16.78 -15.18
CA ALA A 164 -5.05 16.32 -16.46
C ALA A 164 -4.59 17.20 -17.64
N THR A 165 -4.49 18.52 -17.41
CA THR A 165 -4.06 19.50 -18.42
C THR A 165 -2.53 19.64 -18.49
N ALA A 166 -1.84 19.63 -17.34
CA ALA A 166 -0.39 19.83 -17.30
C ALA A 166 0.39 18.62 -17.82
N PHE A 167 -0.15 17.42 -17.66
CA PHE A 167 0.50 16.16 -18.04
C PHE A 167 -0.17 15.47 -19.23
N LEU A 168 -0.48 16.22 -20.30
CA LEU A 168 -1.21 15.71 -21.47
C LEU A 168 -0.64 14.41 -22.06
N SER A 169 0.68 14.28 -22.13
CA SER A 169 1.37 13.13 -22.72
C SER A 169 1.92 12.13 -21.66
N SER A 170 1.75 12.42 -20.37
CA SER A 170 2.24 11.57 -19.29
C SER A 170 1.08 10.83 -18.63
N PRO A 171 1.23 9.53 -18.30
CA PRO A 171 0.23 8.78 -17.51
C PRO A 171 -0.08 9.42 -16.15
N LYS A 172 0.77 10.30 -15.63
CA LYS A 172 0.51 11.07 -14.38
C LYS A 172 -0.73 11.98 -14.46
N ARG A 173 -1.31 12.17 -15.67
CA ARG A 173 -2.61 12.81 -15.83
C ARG A 173 -3.77 12.01 -15.23
N ILE A 174 -3.59 10.68 -15.08
CA ILE A 174 -4.62 9.77 -14.58
C ILE A 174 -4.68 9.90 -13.06
N PRO A 175 -5.84 10.24 -12.47
CA PRO A 175 -5.99 10.27 -11.02
C PRO A 175 -5.89 8.86 -10.43
N VAL A 176 -5.24 8.71 -9.28
CA VAL A 176 -5.06 7.40 -8.63
C VAL A 176 -6.40 6.70 -8.36
N ILE A 177 -7.42 7.47 -8.01
CA ILE A 177 -8.76 6.94 -7.76
C ILE A 177 -9.54 6.61 -9.06
N GLY A 178 -8.99 6.97 -10.23
CA GLY A 178 -9.63 6.79 -11.53
C GLY A 178 -10.62 7.91 -11.89
N TRP A 179 -10.98 7.99 -13.17
CA TRP A 179 -12.08 8.84 -13.65
C TRP A 179 -13.42 8.21 -13.32
N MET A 180 -14.43 9.03 -12.94
CA MET A 180 -15.75 8.50 -12.62
C MET A 180 -16.38 7.69 -13.77
N GLY A 181 -16.23 8.17 -15.00
CA GLY A 181 -16.77 7.46 -16.17
C GLY A 181 -16.17 6.07 -16.37
N ASP A 182 -14.88 5.90 -16.08
CA ASP A 182 -14.22 4.59 -16.13
C ASP A 182 -14.69 3.71 -14.97
N LEU A 183 -14.77 4.26 -13.75
CA LEU A 183 -15.30 3.53 -12.58
C LEU A 183 -16.75 3.07 -12.75
N GLU A 184 -17.57 3.81 -13.51
CA GLU A 184 -18.95 3.41 -13.80
C GLU A 184 -19.04 2.27 -14.82
N SER A 185 -18.01 2.08 -15.64
CA SER A 185 -17.93 1.02 -16.67
C SER A 185 -17.01 -0.13 -16.32
N LEU A 186 -16.23 -0.03 -15.21
CA LEU A 186 -15.26 -1.04 -14.80
C LEU A 186 -15.96 -2.37 -14.44
N GLU A 187 -15.46 -3.46 -15.00
CA GLU A 187 -15.97 -4.80 -14.75
C GLU A 187 -15.05 -5.61 -13.82
N MET A 188 -15.60 -6.60 -13.13
CA MET A 188 -14.80 -7.51 -12.28
C MET A 188 -13.65 -8.17 -13.06
N LYS A 189 -13.88 -8.43 -14.34
CA LYS A 189 -12.87 -9.01 -15.23
C LYS A 189 -11.64 -8.13 -15.36
N ASP A 190 -11.81 -6.80 -15.40
CA ASP A 190 -10.68 -5.87 -15.53
C ASP A 190 -9.78 -5.93 -14.30
N ALA A 191 -10.37 -5.98 -13.10
CA ALA A 191 -9.62 -6.14 -11.85
C ALA A 191 -8.95 -7.52 -11.76
N ALA A 192 -9.61 -8.58 -12.23
CA ALA A 192 -9.04 -9.92 -12.24
C ALA A 192 -7.89 -10.05 -13.23
N ASP A 193 -8.02 -9.48 -14.44
CA ASP A 193 -6.95 -9.45 -15.44
C ASP A 193 -5.77 -8.59 -14.96
N TRP A 194 -6.05 -7.48 -14.25
CA TRP A 194 -5.03 -6.62 -13.65
C TRP A 194 -4.22 -7.33 -12.56
N TYR A 195 -4.87 -8.17 -11.78
CA TYR A 195 -4.20 -9.01 -10.77
C TYR A 195 -3.26 -10.06 -11.37
N GLN A 196 -3.49 -10.53 -12.58
CA GLN A 196 -2.70 -11.57 -13.24
C GLN A 196 -1.44 -11.02 -13.94
N GLN A 197 -1.31 -9.71 -14.12
CA GLN A 197 -0.14 -9.06 -14.74
C GLN A 197 1.04 -8.95 -13.77
#